data_b393b3b59c11c62f893221fe726f6f85
#
_entry.id   b393b3b59c11c62f893221fe726f6f85
#
_cell.length_a   1.000
_cell.length_b   1.000
_cell.length_c   1.000
_cell.angle_alpha   90.00
_cell.angle_beta   90.00
_cell.angle_gamma   90.00
#
_symmetry.space_group_name_H-M   'P 1'
#
loop_
_entity.id
_entity.type
_entity.pdbx_description
1 polymer ?
#
loop_
_entity_poly.entity_id
_entity_poly.type
_entity_poly.pdbx_seq_one_letter_code
_entity_poly.pdbx_strand_id
1 'polypeptide(L)'
;VGYRLDGWRREARGEATWLVLSLLPDSHRGRRCSGCGKWVVAIHYQTLRQVRELPLFDEPVELEVQRQRLACPRCGPKLEHLDWLERHARVTQRLAQSVARMCATASIHATAKWLGLDWKTVKALDSKHLVRSLGPVDLSDVRVIAKDEFAIQKGIATPSWWSSHHASACFGSAEVAATQTCVPSLSHSERTAANAVAMDMNSAFDLEVKAQCPNGEVVYDLFHVVAEYGREVIDRVPVDKANRLRQDKPARRVVKT
;
A
#
# COMPACT_ATOMS: atom_id res chain seq x y z
N VAL A 1 -24.47 -6.14 15.99
CA VAL A 1 -25.49 -5.48 16.81
C VAL A 1 -25.31 -5.98 18.24
N GLY A 2 -26.06 -5.52 19.24
CA GLY A 2 -25.89 -5.83 20.66
C GLY A 2 -25.50 -4.62 21.49
N TYR A 3 -25.59 -3.45 20.88
CA TYR A 3 -25.48 -2.15 21.50
C TYR A 3 -26.71 -1.31 21.19
N ARG A 4 -27.10 -0.47 22.11
CA ARG A 4 -28.16 0.53 21.94
C ARG A 4 -27.56 1.92 22.11
N LEU A 5 -28.15 2.88 21.45
CA LEU A 5 -27.85 4.31 21.69
C LEU A 5 -28.37 4.69 23.06
N ASP A 6 -27.51 5.23 23.89
CA ASP A 6 -27.86 5.75 25.22
C ASP A 6 -28.08 7.26 25.20
N GLY A 7 -27.28 7.95 24.44
CA GLY A 7 -27.37 9.39 24.28
C GLY A 7 -26.46 9.91 23.19
N TRP A 8 -26.59 11.20 22.90
CA TRP A 8 -25.73 11.89 21.97
C TRP A 8 -25.47 13.33 22.44
N ARG A 9 -24.35 13.88 22.00
CA ARG A 9 -24.00 15.28 22.23
C ARG A 9 -23.13 15.82 21.10
N ARG A 10 -23.14 17.15 20.96
CA ARG A 10 -22.21 17.86 20.10
C ARG A 10 -21.08 18.45 20.94
N GLU A 11 -19.85 18.23 20.49
CA GLU A 11 -18.65 18.78 21.11
C GLU A 11 -17.88 19.63 20.11
N ALA A 12 -17.54 20.86 20.46
CA ALA A 12 -16.60 21.66 19.69
C ALA A 12 -15.17 21.16 19.95
N ARG A 13 -14.47 20.75 18.89
CA ARG A 13 -13.06 20.35 18.95
C ARG A 13 -12.28 21.08 17.85
N GLY A 14 -11.58 22.16 18.21
CA GLY A 14 -10.97 23.08 17.26
C GLY A 14 -12.04 23.78 16.42
N GLU A 15 -11.88 23.75 15.10
CA GLU A 15 -12.83 24.36 14.15
C GLU A 15 -14.03 23.46 13.81
N ALA A 16 -14.03 22.20 14.24
CA ALA A 16 -15.06 21.23 13.90
C ALA A 16 -15.99 20.92 15.06
N THR A 17 -17.28 20.82 14.77
CA THR A 17 -18.29 20.28 15.69
C THR A 17 -18.38 18.76 15.48
N TRP A 18 -18.20 18.02 16.55
CA TRP A 18 -18.24 16.57 16.55
C TRP A 18 -19.55 16.07 17.11
N LEU A 19 -20.13 15.08 16.45
CA LEU A 19 -21.25 14.32 16.98
C LEU A 19 -20.73 13.10 17.74
N VAL A 20 -20.92 13.09 19.06
CA VAL A 20 -20.51 11.99 19.94
C VAL A 20 -21.74 11.18 20.30
N LEU A 21 -21.72 9.87 20.00
CA LEU A 21 -22.79 8.93 20.27
C LEU A 21 -22.35 7.95 21.36
N SER A 22 -23.05 7.94 22.50
CA SER A 22 -22.76 7.00 23.60
C SER A 22 -23.52 5.69 23.37
N LEU A 23 -22.80 4.59 23.32
CA LEU A 23 -23.33 3.25 23.06
C LEU A 23 -23.16 2.38 24.29
N LEU A 24 -24.26 1.88 24.81
CA LEU A 24 -24.29 0.88 25.88
C LEU A 24 -24.59 -0.52 25.35
N PRO A 25 -23.97 -1.53 25.97
CA PRO A 25 -24.31 -2.92 25.68
C PRO A 25 -25.79 -3.20 26.00
N ASP A 26 -26.46 -3.93 25.12
CA ASP A 26 -27.79 -4.45 25.40
C ASP A 26 -27.68 -5.55 26.48
N SER A 27 -28.18 -5.28 27.67
CA SER A 27 -28.04 -6.14 28.86
C SER A 27 -28.72 -7.50 28.73
N HIS A 28 -29.70 -7.61 27.85
CA HIS A 28 -30.50 -8.83 27.69
C HIS A 28 -29.88 -9.90 26.80
N ARG A 29 -28.72 -9.61 26.20
CA ARG A 29 -28.05 -10.54 25.29
C ARG A 29 -26.65 -10.87 25.77
N GLY A 30 -26.32 -12.16 25.80
CA GLY A 30 -24.94 -12.60 25.96
C GLY A 30 -24.03 -12.02 24.85
N ARG A 31 -22.74 -12.15 25.03
CA ARG A 31 -21.71 -11.66 24.10
C ARG A 31 -20.93 -12.83 23.53
N ARG A 32 -20.51 -12.74 22.29
CA ARG A 32 -19.61 -13.71 21.70
C ARG A 32 -18.16 -13.45 22.16
N CYS A 33 -17.51 -14.51 22.65
CA CYS A 33 -16.08 -14.44 22.98
C CYS A 33 -15.25 -14.34 21.68
N SER A 34 -14.33 -13.36 21.63
CA SER A 34 -13.45 -13.18 20.44
C SER A 34 -12.43 -14.32 20.26
N GLY A 35 -12.25 -15.19 21.27
CA GLY A 35 -11.31 -16.32 21.19
C GLY A 35 -11.95 -17.62 20.65
N CYS A 36 -13.15 -17.97 21.12
CA CYS A 36 -13.79 -19.23 20.77
C CYS A 36 -15.17 -19.10 20.11
N GLY A 37 -15.67 -17.87 19.94
CA GLY A 37 -16.98 -17.61 19.33
C GLY A 37 -18.19 -17.98 20.19
N LYS A 38 -18.01 -18.60 21.36
CA LYS A 38 -19.11 -18.99 22.25
C LYS A 38 -19.74 -17.77 22.92
N TRP A 39 -21.04 -17.91 23.22
CA TRP A 39 -21.77 -16.92 23.98
C TRP A 39 -21.37 -16.98 25.46
N VAL A 40 -21.09 -15.82 26.05
CA VAL A 40 -20.68 -15.66 27.45
C VAL A 40 -21.47 -14.51 28.05
N VAL A 41 -22.01 -14.72 29.23
CA VAL A 41 -22.77 -13.70 29.99
C VAL A 41 -21.85 -13.02 31.02
N ALA A 42 -20.92 -13.78 31.60
CA ALA A 42 -20.06 -13.28 32.67
C ALA A 42 -19.06 -12.22 32.13
N ILE A 43 -19.09 -11.05 32.74
CA ILE A 43 -18.21 -9.92 32.42
C ILE A 43 -17.06 -9.88 33.40
N HIS A 44 -15.84 -9.75 32.89
CA HIS A 44 -14.65 -9.58 33.73
C HIS A 44 -14.46 -8.10 34.09
N TYR A 45 -14.49 -7.20 33.09
CA TYR A 45 -14.53 -5.75 33.27
C TYR A 45 -14.99 -5.03 32.00
N GLN A 46 -15.26 -3.74 32.13
CA GLN A 46 -15.68 -2.88 31.03
C GLN A 46 -14.71 -1.72 30.86
N THR A 47 -14.55 -1.26 29.61
CA THR A 47 -13.73 -0.10 29.27
C THR A 47 -14.47 0.79 28.29
N LEU A 48 -14.45 2.08 28.52
CA LEU A 48 -14.93 3.05 27.54
C LEU A 48 -13.91 3.18 26.40
N ARG A 49 -14.36 3.12 25.16
CA ARG A 49 -13.53 3.23 23.99
C ARG A 49 -14.12 4.18 22.97
N GLN A 50 -13.31 5.12 22.50
CA GLN A 50 -13.65 6.03 21.44
C GLN A 50 -13.31 5.40 20.09
N VAL A 51 -14.27 5.43 19.16
CA VAL A 51 -14.19 4.82 17.83
C VAL A 51 -14.77 5.78 16.80
N ARG A 52 -14.00 6.08 15.77
CA ARG A 52 -14.45 6.91 14.65
C ARG A 52 -15.46 6.15 13.79
N GLU A 53 -16.52 6.87 13.38
CA GLU A 53 -17.54 6.40 12.44
C GLU A 53 -17.56 7.32 11.21
N LEU A 54 -18.30 6.93 10.17
CA LEU A 54 -18.59 7.79 9.03
C LEU A 54 -19.19 9.12 9.50
N PRO A 55 -18.84 10.24 8.86
CA PRO A 55 -19.46 11.53 9.17
C PRO A 55 -20.97 11.45 8.90
N LEU A 56 -21.73 12.23 9.67
CA LEU A 56 -23.16 12.38 9.51
C LEU A 56 -23.45 13.87 9.28
N PHE A 57 -24.09 14.22 8.16
CA PHE A 57 -24.36 15.61 7.75
C PHE A 57 -23.11 16.51 7.85
N ASP A 58 -21.98 16.02 7.33
CA ASP A 58 -20.66 16.69 7.37
C ASP A 58 -20.05 16.87 8.78
N GLU A 59 -20.73 16.46 9.84
CA GLU A 59 -20.17 16.43 11.19
C GLU A 59 -19.36 15.13 11.39
N PRO A 60 -18.10 15.20 11.87
CA PRO A 60 -17.34 14.04 12.28
C PRO A 60 -18.05 13.28 13.41
N VAL A 61 -18.16 11.96 13.30
CA VAL A 61 -18.84 11.13 14.30
C VAL A 61 -17.84 10.31 15.10
N GLU A 62 -18.00 10.33 16.41
CA GLU A 62 -17.29 9.47 17.35
C GLU A 62 -18.29 8.64 18.17
N LEU A 63 -18.03 7.34 18.24
CA LEU A 63 -18.77 6.43 19.08
C LEU A 63 -18.03 6.24 20.41
N GLU A 64 -18.67 6.49 21.52
CA GLU A 64 -18.23 6.09 22.85
C GLU A 64 -18.81 4.73 23.16
N VAL A 65 -17.99 3.70 23.06
CA VAL A 65 -18.41 2.30 23.16
C VAL A 65 -17.95 1.71 24.49
N GLN A 66 -18.89 1.30 25.32
CA GLN A 66 -18.60 0.58 26.55
C GLN A 66 -18.26 -0.89 26.23
N ARG A 67 -16.99 -1.13 25.88
CA ARG A 67 -16.46 -2.46 25.52
C ARG A 67 -16.40 -3.38 26.70
N GLN A 68 -16.82 -4.63 26.50
CA GLN A 68 -16.82 -5.67 27.53
C GLN A 68 -15.66 -6.66 27.34
N ARG A 69 -14.97 -6.93 28.43
CA ARG A 69 -14.08 -8.07 28.52
C ARG A 69 -14.80 -9.19 29.25
N LEU A 70 -14.98 -10.30 28.58
CA LEU A 70 -15.75 -11.43 29.04
C LEU A 70 -14.90 -12.37 29.90
N ALA A 71 -15.46 -12.92 30.96
CA ALA A 71 -14.88 -14.01 31.72
C ALA A 71 -15.23 -15.35 31.04
N CYS A 72 -14.57 -15.64 29.93
CA CYS A 72 -14.84 -16.86 29.17
C CYS A 72 -14.27 -18.08 29.89
N PRO A 73 -15.07 -19.10 30.24
CA PRO A 73 -14.58 -20.29 30.95
C PRO A 73 -13.59 -21.11 30.13
N ARG A 74 -13.62 -20.99 28.80
CA ARG A 74 -12.72 -21.73 27.90
C ARG A 74 -11.43 -20.99 27.57
N CYS A 75 -11.52 -19.65 27.37
CA CYS A 75 -10.41 -18.84 26.85
C CYS A 75 -9.80 -17.92 27.89
N GLY A 76 -10.32 -17.89 29.11
CA GLY A 76 -10.01 -16.85 30.09
C GLY A 76 -10.56 -15.47 29.66
N PRO A 77 -10.08 -14.38 30.25
CA PRO A 77 -10.54 -13.02 29.96
C PRO A 77 -10.25 -12.62 28.50
N LYS A 78 -11.30 -12.46 27.68
CA LYS A 78 -11.22 -12.06 26.26
C LYS A 78 -12.18 -10.91 25.96
N LEU A 79 -11.84 -10.04 25.00
CA LEU A 79 -12.78 -9.06 24.51
C LEU A 79 -14.00 -9.74 23.86
N GLU A 80 -15.13 -9.09 23.93
CA GLU A 80 -16.28 -9.47 23.12
C GLU A 80 -15.98 -9.34 21.62
N HIS A 81 -16.58 -10.18 20.82
CA HIS A 81 -16.56 -10.07 19.37
C HIS A 81 -17.69 -9.15 18.89
N LEU A 82 -17.31 -8.13 18.09
CA LEU A 82 -18.25 -7.22 17.44
C LEU A 82 -18.06 -7.31 15.93
N ASP A 83 -19.14 -7.57 15.20
CA ASP A 83 -19.10 -7.69 13.74
C ASP A 83 -18.79 -6.36 13.03
N TRP A 84 -19.06 -5.24 13.68
CA TRP A 84 -18.89 -3.89 13.15
C TRP A 84 -17.60 -3.18 13.62
N LEU A 85 -16.88 -3.77 14.57
CA LEU A 85 -15.64 -3.21 15.13
C LEU A 85 -14.59 -4.29 15.33
N GLU A 86 -13.51 -4.20 14.62
CA GLU A 86 -12.40 -5.14 14.77
C GLU A 86 -11.71 -5.01 16.14
N ARG A 87 -11.05 -6.07 16.53
CA ARG A 87 -10.25 -6.09 17.76
C ARG A 87 -9.19 -5.00 17.69
N HIS A 88 -9.15 -4.13 18.69
CA HIS A 88 -8.24 -2.99 18.80
C HIS A 88 -8.38 -1.90 17.72
N ALA A 89 -9.35 -1.97 16.80
CA ALA A 89 -9.60 -0.90 15.85
C ALA A 89 -10.09 0.38 16.54
N ARG A 90 -9.72 1.51 15.98
CA ARG A 90 -10.20 2.85 16.37
C ARG A 90 -11.20 3.44 15.38
N VAL A 91 -11.53 2.68 14.36
CA VAL A 91 -12.51 3.01 13.34
C VAL A 91 -13.46 1.84 13.17
N THR A 92 -14.72 2.12 12.82
CA THR A 92 -15.69 1.07 12.51
C THR A 92 -15.32 0.38 11.20
N GLN A 93 -15.82 -0.84 11.00
CA GLN A 93 -15.64 -1.54 9.71
C GLN A 93 -16.29 -0.80 8.56
N ARG A 94 -17.42 -0.13 8.80
CA ARG A 94 -18.11 0.68 7.81
C ARG A 94 -17.25 1.85 7.33
N LEU A 95 -16.62 2.58 8.25
CA LEU A 95 -15.68 3.64 7.91
C LEU A 95 -14.45 3.07 7.17
N ALA A 96 -13.87 1.96 7.63
CA ALA A 96 -12.73 1.32 6.97
C ALA A 96 -13.05 0.87 5.53
N GLN A 97 -14.25 0.31 5.29
CA GLN A 97 -14.71 -0.04 3.94
C GLN A 97 -14.91 1.18 3.04
N SER A 98 -15.43 2.29 3.61
CA SER A 98 -15.58 3.54 2.85
C SER A 98 -14.24 4.15 2.48
N VAL A 99 -13.26 4.11 3.38
CA VAL A 99 -11.87 4.50 3.08
C VAL A 99 -11.33 3.71 1.89
N ALA A 100 -11.45 2.39 1.91
CA ALA A 100 -10.96 1.54 0.82
C ALA A 100 -11.65 1.85 -0.53
N ARG A 101 -12.97 2.05 -0.53
CA ARG A 101 -13.71 2.43 -1.75
C ARG A 101 -13.26 3.79 -2.30
N MET A 102 -13.01 4.75 -1.42
CA MET A 102 -12.54 6.08 -1.84
C MET A 102 -11.11 6.02 -2.38
N CYS A 103 -10.22 5.26 -1.75
CA CYS A 103 -8.83 5.08 -2.19
C CYS A 103 -8.72 4.39 -3.56
N ALA A 104 -9.74 3.64 -3.98
CA ALA A 104 -9.80 3.07 -5.33
C ALA A 104 -9.92 4.14 -6.44
N THR A 105 -10.41 5.34 -6.14
CA THR A 105 -10.67 6.41 -7.11
C THR A 105 -10.00 7.74 -6.76
N ALA A 106 -9.55 7.91 -5.53
CA ALA A 106 -8.94 9.14 -5.03
C ALA A 106 -7.61 8.85 -4.33
N SER A 107 -6.76 9.87 -4.21
CA SER A 107 -5.51 9.72 -3.46
C SER A 107 -5.77 9.55 -1.95
N ILE A 108 -4.83 8.88 -1.26
CA ILE A 108 -4.86 8.74 0.22
C ILE A 108 -5.02 10.10 0.90
N HIS A 109 -4.35 11.13 0.38
CA HIS A 109 -4.40 12.48 0.95
C HIS A 109 -5.78 13.14 0.79
N ALA A 110 -6.40 13.01 -0.39
CA ALA A 110 -7.75 13.51 -0.64
C ALA A 110 -8.78 12.79 0.23
N THR A 111 -8.68 11.47 0.33
CA THR A 111 -9.54 10.65 1.22
C THR A 111 -9.38 11.03 2.68
N ALA A 112 -8.15 11.25 3.13
CA ALA A 112 -7.85 11.68 4.50
C ALA A 112 -8.50 13.04 4.81
N LYS A 113 -8.33 14.01 3.92
CA LYS A 113 -8.92 15.35 4.04
C LYS A 113 -10.44 15.30 4.08
N TRP A 114 -11.06 14.52 3.19
CA TRP A 114 -12.52 14.38 3.13
C TRP A 114 -13.10 13.78 4.40
N LEU A 115 -12.50 12.72 4.92
CA LEU A 115 -13.02 12.01 6.11
C LEU A 115 -12.54 12.61 7.44
N GLY A 116 -11.70 13.64 7.41
CA GLY A 116 -11.09 14.21 8.61
C GLY A 116 -10.26 13.18 9.39
N LEU A 117 -9.50 12.34 8.67
CA LEU A 117 -8.62 11.33 9.22
C LEU A 117 -7.16 11.68 8.97
N ASP A 118 -6.27 11.19 9.83
CA ASP A 118 -4.84 11.23 9.54
C ASP A 118 -4.51 10.34 8.32
N TRP A 119 -3.66 10.83 7.41
CA TRP A 119 -3.32 10.13 6.17
C TRP A 119 -2.64 8.76 6.40
N LYS A 120 -1.87 8.61 7.50
CA LYS A 120 -1.25 7.33 7.88
C LYS A 120 -2.32 6.31 8.27
N THR A 121 -3.38 6.77 8.94
CA THR A 121 -4.54 5.93 9.26
C THR A 121 -5.24 5.46 7.99
N VAL A 122 -5.49 6.37 7.04
CA VAL A 122 -6.09 6.02 5.73
C VAL A 122 -5.22 5.02 4.99
N LYS A 123 -3.90 5.28 4.88
CA LYS A 123 -2.95 4.35 4.25
C LYS A 123 -2.98 2.96 4.89
N ALA A 124 -2.98 2.89 6.23
CA ALA A 124 -3.00 1.61 6.94
C ALA A 124 -4.30 0.83 6.71
N LEU A 125 -5.45 1.52 6.68
CA LEU A 125 -6.75 0.91 6.39
C LEU A 125 -6.84 0.39 4.96
N ASP A 126 -6.38 1.18 4.00
CA ASP A 126 -6.33 0.81 2.59
C ASP A 126 -5.39 -0.37 2.34
N SER A 127 -4.16 -0.31 2.82
CA SER A 127 -3.21 -1.42 2.71
C SER A 127 -3.76 -2.71 3.32
N LYS A 128 -4.42 -2.62 4.47
CA LYS A 128 -5.07 -3.78 5.12
C LYS A 128 -6.21 -4.35 4.28
N HIS A 129 -6.98 -3.48 3.62
CA HIS A 129 -8.04 -3.89 2.71
C HIS A 129 -7.45 -4.59 1.48
N LEU A 130 -6.43 -4.01 0.85
CA LEU A 130 -5.77 -4.57 -0.32
C LEU A 130 -5.20 -5.97 -0.04
N VAL A 131 -4.47 -6.15 1.06
CA VAL A 131 -3.94 -7.47 1.47
C VAL A 131 -5.05 -8.51 1.63
N ARG A 132 -6.22 -8.10 2.14
CA ARG A 132 -7.35 -9.01 2.34
C ARG A 132 -8.11 -9.34 1.05
N SER A 133 -8.23 -8.37 0.16
CA SER A 133 -9.02 -8.51 -1.07
C SER A 133 -8.24 -9.15 -2.21
N LEU A 134 -6.96 -8.86 -2.31
CA LEU A 134 -6.10 -9.40 -3.38
C LEU A 134 -5.62 -10.81 -3.07
N GLY A 135 -5.40 -11.12 -1.77
CA GLY A 135 -4.80 -12.40 -1.39
C GLY A 135 -3.34 -12.54 -1.88
N PRO A 136 -2.77 -13.73 -1.83
CA PRO A 136 -1.50 -14.03 -2.47
C PRO A 136 -1.65 -13.97 -3.98
N VAL A 137 -0.68 -13.35 -4.65
CA VAL A 137 -0.64 -13.31 -6.12
C VAL A 137 -0.30 -14.70 -6.64
N ASP A 138 -1.12 -15.22 -7.54
CA ASP A 138 -0.80 -16.48 -8.25
C ASP A 138 0.14 -16.16 -9.43
N LEU A 139 1.34 -16.68 -9.36
CA LEU A 139 2.40 -16.50 -10.36
C LEU A 139 2.67 -17.77 -11.19
N SER A 140 1.86 -18.82 -11.04
CA SER A 140 2.07 -20.13 -11.68
C SER A 140 2.13 -20.06 -13.20
N ASP A 141 1.36 -19.17 -13.82
CA ASP A 141 1.30 -18.98 -15.28
C ASP A 141 2.15 -17.82 -15.80
N VAL A 142 2.92 -17.18 -14.95
CA VAL A 142 3.78 -16.07 -15.36
C VAL A 142 4.97 -16.61 -16.15
N ARG A 143 5.11 -16.15 -17.39
CA ARG A 143 6.19 -16.50 -18.32
C ARG A 143 7.06 -15.31 -18.71
N VAL A 144 6.54 -14.10 -18.57
CA VAL A 144 7.22 -12.85 -18.87
C VAL A 144 7.23 -11.98 -17.63
N ILE A 145 8.40 -11.55 -17.23
CA ILE A 145 8.64 -10.72 -16.06
C ILE A 145 9.18 -9.38 -16.54
N ALA A 146 8.73 -8.29 -15.97
CA ALA A 146 9.32 -6.98 -16.20
C ALA A 146 9.92 -6.43 -14.89
N LYS A 147 11.09 -5.81 -15.00
CA LYS A 147 11.77 -5.13 -13.91
C LYS A 147 12.03 -3.69 -14.30
N ASP A 148 11.71 -2.76 -13.39
CA ASP A 148 11.97 -1.33 -13.56
C ASP A 148 12.47 -0.72 -12.26
N GLU A 149 13.14 0.42 -12.34
CA GLU A 149 13.60 1.22 -11.20
C GLU A 149 12.96 2.60 -11.24
N PHE A 150 12.49 3.06 -10.10
CA PHE A 150 12.02 4.43 -9.97
C PHE A 150 12.63 5.12 -8.76
N ALA A 151 13.07 6.37 -8.95
CA ALA A 151 13.58 7.18 -7.87
C ALA A 151 12.42 7.76 -7.06
N ILE A 152 12.31 7.39 -5.78
CA ILE A 152 11.32 8.00 -4.86
C ILE A 152 11.79 9.39 -4.46
N GLN A 153 13.09 9.57 -4.27
CA GLN A 153 13.68 10.86 -3.88
C GLN A 153 15.14 10.94 -4.34
N LYS A 154 15.57 12.15 -4.73
CA LYS A 154 16.95 12.39 -5.15
C LYS A 154 17.92 12.03 -4.03
N GLY A 155 18.85 11.09 -4.29
CA GLY A 155 19.90 10.67 -3.34
C GLY A 155 19.49 9.55 -2.38
N ILE A 156 18.28 8.97 -2.49
CA ILE A 156 17.84 7.78 -1.75
C ILE A 156 17.87 6.58 -2.70
N ALA A 157 18.21 5.41 -2.16
CA ALA A 157 18.22 4.16 -2.92
C ALA A 157 16.90 3.97 -3.69
N THR A 158 17.03 3.67 -4.95
CA THR A 158 15.90 3.45 -5.88
C THR A 158 15.30 2.07 -5.61
N PRO A 159 14.03 1.95 -5.21
CA PRO A 159 13.41 0.64 -5.16
C PRO A 159 13.21 0.12 -6.57
N SER A 160 13.58 -1.14 -6.78
CA SER A 160 13.21 -1.89 -7.98
C SER A 160 11.88 -2.62 -7.74
N TRP A 161 11.06 -2.73 -8.75
CA TRP A 161 9.82 -3.47 -8.67
C TRP A 161 9.69 -4.48 -9.81
N TRP A 162 8.91 -5.51 -9.58
CA TRP A 162 8.67 -6.59 -10.53
C TRP A 162 7.19 -6.65 -10.89
N SER A 163 6.92 -6.77 -12.16
CA SER A 163 5.56 -6.94 -12.68
C SER A 163 5.50 -8.09 -13.69
N SER A 164 4.29 -8.60 -13.92
CA SER A 164 4.04 -9.55 -15.00
C SER A 164 3.19 -8.93 -16.07
N HIS A 165 3.51 -9.20 -17.33
CA HIS A 165 2.77 -8.67 -18.47
C HIS A 165 1.34 -9.24 -18.57
N HIS A 166 1.13 -10.51 -18.20
CA HIS A 166 -0.17 -11.17 -18.27
C HIS A 166 -1.10 -10.88 -17.09
N ALA A 167 -0.56 -10.73 -15.91
CA ALA A 167 -1.38 -10.51 -14.71
C ALA A 167 -1.65 -9.02 -14.42
N SER A 168 -1.01 -8.08 -15.14
CA SER A 168 -1.03 -6.63 -14.84
C SER A 168 -0.79 -6.35 -13.35
N ALA A 169 -0.03 -7.21 -12.71
CA ALA A 169 0.18 -7.22 -11.27
C ALA A 169 1.65 -6.94 -10.93
N CYS A 170 1.86 -6.02 -10.00
CA CYS A 170 3.13 -5.86 -9.32
C CYS A 170 3.22 -6.89 -8.19
N PHE A 171 4.21 -7.77 -8.20
CA PHE A 171 4.34 -8.84 -7.21
C PHE A 171 5.55 -8.70 -6.28
N GLY A 172 6.35 -7.69 -6.45
CA GLY A 172 7.48 -7.44 -5.55
C GLY A 172 8.05 -6.05 -5.68
N SER A 173 8.49 -5.51 -4.56
CA SER A 173 9.33 -4.32 -4.50
C SER A 173 10.46 -4.58 -3.51
N ALA A 174 11.69 -4.23 -3.87
CA ALA A 174 12.83 -4.30 -2.98
C ALA A 174 13.53 -2.95 -2.92
N GLU A 175 13.94 -2.52 -1.73
CA GLU A 175 14.88 -1.41 -1.60
C GLU A 175 16.24 -1.91 -2.07
N VAL A 176 16.76 -1.29 -3.12
CA VAL A 176 18.10 -1.59 -3.62
C VAL A 176 19.14 -0.95 -2.70
N ALA A 177 19.50 -1.65 -1.65
CA ALA A 177 20.84 -1.51 -1.10
C ALA A 177 21.75 -2.29 -2.03
N ALA A 178 22.66 -1.57 -2.71
CA ALA A 178 23.62 -2.10 -3.67
C ALA A 178 23.95 -3.59 -3.51
N THR A 179 23.75 -4.36 -4.58
CA THR A 179 24.29 -5.73 -4.82
C THR A 179 23.55 -6.95 -4.29
N GLN A 180 22.44 -6.89 -3.59
CA GLN A 180 21.78 -8.13 -3.17
C GLN A 180 20.28 -8.15 -3.46
N THR A 181 19.88 -9.18 -4.18
CA THR A 181 18.54 -9.75 -4.34
C THR A 181 17.54 -8.99 -5.18
N CYS A 182 17.63 -9.16 -6.46
CA CYS A 182 16.66 -8.68 -7.44
C CYS A 182 15.41 -9.57 -7.59
N VAL A 183 15.40 -10.80 -7.10
CA VAL A 183 14.31 -11.77 -7.30
C VAL A 183 13.88 -12.48 -6.01
N PRO A 184 13.71 -11.77 -4.86
CA PRO A 184 13.45 -12.47 -3.60
C PRO A 184 12.02 -13.00 -3.46
N SER A 185 11.07 -12.50 -4.24
CA SER A 185 9.65 -12.86 -4.13
C SER A 185 9.21 -14.03 -4.99
N LEU A 186 10.05 -14.46 -5.94
CA LEU A 186 9.75 -15.60 -6.81
C LEU A 186 10.32 -16.90 -6.23
N SER A 187 9.53 -17.95 -6.23
CA SER A 187 10.00 -19.30 -5.94
C SER A 187 10.96 -19.81 -7.02
N HIS A 188 11.71 -20.86 -6.72
CA HIS A 188 12.61 -21.45 -7.72
C HIS A 188 11.87 -21.92 -8.98
N SER A 189 10.68 -22.50 -8.82
CA SER A 189 9.84 -22.94 -9.94
C SER A 189 9.37 -21.79 -10.82
N GLU A 190 8.99 -20.67 -10.24
CA GLU A 190 8.56 -19.48 -10.99
C GLU A 190 9.70 -18.82 -11.75
N ARG A 191 10.90 -18.80 -11.17
CA ARG A 191 12.12 -18.32 -11.83
C ARG A 191 12.52 -19.17 -13.03
N THR A 192 12.41 -20.49 -12.90
CA THR A 192 12.70 -21.41 -14.00
C THR A 192 11.60 -21.44 -15.07
N ALA A 193 10.40 -21.05 -14.73
CA ALA A 193 9.27 -20.94 -15.67
C ALA A 193 9.27 -19.64 -16.49
N ALA A 194 10.05 -18.64 -16.10
CA ALA A 194 10.17 -17.39 -16.84
C ALA A 194 10.89 -17.61 -18.17
N ASN A 195 10.25 -17.23 -19.27
CA ASN A 195 10.78 -17.33 -20.63
C ASN A 195 11.46 -16.04 -21.10
N ALA A 196 11.01 -14.88 -20.57
CA ALA A 196 11.60 -13.60 -20.87
C ALA A 196 11.58 -12.67 -19.64
N VAL A 197 12.63 -11.85 -19.53
CA VAL A 197 12.75 -10.81 -18.51
C VAL A 197 13.03 -9.48 -19.19
N ALA A 198 12.03 -8.59 -19.20
CA ALA A 198 12.18 -7.23 -19.70
C ALA A 198 12.79 -6.34 -18.62
N MET A 199 13.81 -5.55 -18.94
CA MET A 199 14.50 -4.69 -17.97
C MET A 199 15.31 -3.58 -18.66
N ASP A 200 15.80 -2.64 -17.86
CA ASP A 200 16.77 -1.64 -18.27
C ASP A 200 18.12 -2.27 -18.63
N MET A 201 18.93 -1.54 -19.41
CA MET A 201 20.30 -1.93 -19.75
C MET A 201 21.25 -1.76 -18.55
N ASN A 202 20.94 -2.43 -17.42
CA ASN A 202 21.79 -2.46 -16.24
C ASN A 202 22.57 -3.76 -16.17
N SER A 203 23.89 -3.69 -16.26
CA SER A 203 24.77 -4.87 -16.29
C SER A 203 24.67 -5.73 -15.02
N ALA A 204 24.42 -5.13 -13.84
CA ALA A 204 24.25 -5.87 -12.60
C ALA A 204 22.96 -6.70 -12.63
N PHE A 205 21.89 -6.17 -13.21
CA PHE A 205 20.61 -6.86 -13.37
C PHE A 205 20.72 -8.00 -14.40
N ASP A 206 21.43 -7.75 -15.50
CA ASP A 206 21.67 -8.76 -16.53
C ASP A 206 22.37 -10.01 -15.96
N LEU A 207 23.41 -9.80 -15.16
CA LEU A 207 24.12 -10.88 -14.49
C LEU A 207 23.22 -11.65 -13.51
N GLU A 208 22.42 -10.94 -12.75
CA GLU A 208 21.52 -11.54 -11.76
C GLU A 208 20.38 -12.31 -12.43
N VAL A 209 19.75 -11.76 -13.46
CA VAL A 209 18.68 -12.43 -14.21
C VAL A 209 19.21 -13.72 -14.85
N LYS A 210 20.39 -13.69 -15.47
CA LYS A 210 21.05 -14.88 -16.04
C LYS A 210 21.35 -15.94 -14.98
N ALA A 211 21.68 -15.53 -13.76
CA ALA A 211 21.93 -16.45 -12.65
C ALA A 211 20.65 -17.02 -12.03
N GLN A 212 19.59 -16.23 -11.96
CA GLN A 212 18.36 -16.58 -11.23
C GLN A 212 17.26 -17.16 -12.14
N CYS A 213 17.21 -16.75 -13.41
CA CYS A 213 16.22 -17.17 -14.40
C CYS A 213 16.93 -17.87 -15.58
N PRO A 214 17.38 -19.13 -15.42
CA PRO A 214 18.25 -19.79 -16.39
C PRO A 214 17.60 -20.00 -17.76
N ASN A 215 16.28 -20.01 -17.83
CA ASN A 215 15.52 -20.17 -19.09
C ASN A 215 15.00 -18.84 -19.64
N GLY A 216 15.21 -17.74 -18.91
CA GLY A 216 14.69 -16.43 -19.26
C GLY A 216 15.60 -15.70 -20.25
N GLU A 217 15.05 -15.30 -21.39
CA GLU A 217 15.74 -14.42 -22.34
C GLU A 217 15.63 -12.97 -21.82
N VAL A 218 16.77 -12.24 -21.79
CA VAL A 218 16.80 -10.85 -21.39
C VAL A 218 16.36 -9.98 -22.57
N VAL A 219 15.34 -9.16 -22.34
CA VAL A 219 14.81 -8.20 -23.31
C VAL A 219 14.99 -6.78 -22.73
N TYR A 220 15.79 -5.95 -23.39
CA TYR A 220 15.98 -4.58 -22.95
C TYR A 220 14.83 -3.69 -23.37
N ASP A 221 14.42 -2.79 -22.47
CA ASP A 221 13.40 -1.79 -22.75
C ASP A 221 13.87 -0.83 -23.86
N LEU A 222 13.11 -0.79 -24.94
CA LEU A 222 13.39 0.04 -26.12
C LEU A 222 13.53 1.52 -25.77
N PHE A 223 12.75 2.03 -24.80
CA PHE A 223 12.86 3.42 -24.37
C PHE A 223 14.26 3.73 -23.83
N HIS A 224 14.80 2.87 -22.98
CA HIS A 224 16.15 3.03 -22.43
C HIS A 224 17.24 2.90 -23.49
N VAL A 225 17.07 1.98 -24.43
CA VAL A 225 17.97 1.82 -25.59
C VAL A 225 18.01 3.09 -26.43
N VAL A 226 16.84 3.64 -26.78
CA VAL A 226 16.74 4.87 -27.58
C VAL A 226 17.26 6.09 -26.82
N ALA A 227 16.94 6.19 -25.52
CA ALA A 227 17.41 7.28 -24.66
C ALA A 227 18.94 7.28 -24.52
N GLU A 228 19.56 6.10 -24.38
CA GLU A 228 21.02 5.98 -24.31
C GLU A 228 21.68 6.31 -25.66
N TYR A 229 21.12 5.81 -26.77
CA TYR A 229 21.58 6.21 -28.09
C TYR A 229 21.48 7.72 -28.30
N GLY A 230 20.40 8.34 -27.84
CA GLY A 230 20.25 9.81 -27.84
C GLY A 230 21.39 10.50 -27.12
N ARG A 231 21.68 10.09 -25.90
CA ARG A 231 22.77 10.66 -25.06
C ARG A 231 24.16 10.40 -25.60
N GLU A 232 24.45 9.16 -25.97
CA GLU A 232 25.81 8.73 -26.32
C GLU A 232 26.19 9.08 -27.77
N VAL A 233 25.23 9.17 -28.67
CA VAL A 233 25.48 9.44 -30.08
C VAL A 233 24.95 10.81 -30.50
N ILE A 234 23.67 11.06 -30.36
CA ILE A 234 23.05 12.28 -30.91
C ILE A 234 23.53 13.52 -30.18
N ASP A 235 23.53 13.53 -28.84
CA ASP A 235 23.96 14.68 -28.04
C ASP A 235 25.49 14.91 -28.10
N ARG A 236 26.24 13.89 -28.44
CA ARG A 236 27.71 13.99 -28.63
C ARG A 236 28.10 14.62 -29.97
N VAL A 237 27.32 14.44 -31.02
CA VAL A 237 27.63 14.98 -32.35
C VAL A 237 27.84 16.50 -32.33
N PRO A 238 26.94 17.32 -31.74
CA PRO A 238 27.18 18.76 -31.63
C PRO A 238 28.45 19.13 -30.83
N VAL A 239 28.69 18.37 -29.74
CA VAL A 239 29.87 18.60 -28.89
C VAL A 239 31.18 18.33 -29.65
N ASP A 240 31.23 17.21 -30.36
CA ASP A 240 32.42 16.83 -31.13
C ASP A 240 32.65 17.80 -32.30
N LYS A 241 31.60 18.21 -32.99
CA LYS A 241 31.64 19.18 -34.04
C LYS A 241 32.10 20.56 -33.50
N ALA A 242 31.58 21.02 -32.37
CA ALA A 242 32.00 22.23 -31.70
C ALA A 242 33.47 22.15 -31.23
N ASN A 243 33.98 20.97 -30.85
CA ASN A 243 35.38 20.78 -30.51
C ASN A 243 36.30 20.83 -31.73
N ARG A 244 35.88 20.31 -32.88
CA ARG A 244 36.63 20.42 -34.15
C ARG A 244 36.70 21.88 -34.64
N LEU A 245 35.68 22.70 -34.34
CA LEU A 245 35.59 24.10 -34.72
C LEU A 245 36.19 25.05 -33.66
N ARG A 246 37.13 24.59 -32.81
CA ARG A 246 37.73 25.44 -31.75
C ARG A 246 38.35 26.71 -32.26
N GLN A 247 38.93 26.69 -33.46
CA GLN A 247 39.61 27.84 -34.09
C GLN A 247 38.62 28.76 -34.83
N ASP A 248 37.43 28.30 -35.16
CA ASP A 248 36.39 29.09 -35.82
C ASP A 248 35.25 29.41 -34.83
N LYS A 249 35.43 30.54 -34.12
CA LYS A 249 34.47 30.99 -33.09
C LYS A 249 33.04 31.21 -33.61
N PRO A 250 32.81 31.84 -34.81
CA PRO A 250 31.49 31.99 -35.35
C PRO A 250 30.78 30.66 -35.64
N ALA A 251 31.44 29.76 -36.39
CA ALA A 251 30.88 28.45 -36.73
C ALA A 251 30.61 27.60 -35.47
N ARG A 252 31.49 27.65 -34.47
CA ARG A 252 31.32 26.98 -33.19
C ARG A 252 30.06 27.43 -32.41
N ARG A 253 29.73 28.74 -32.51
CA ARG A 253 28.55 29.31 -31.83
C ARG A 253 27.24 28.75 -32.41
N VAL A 254 27.18 28.57 -33.73
CA VAL A 254 26.01 27.99 -34.40
C VAL A 254 25.77 26.53 -34.00
N VAL A 255 26.81 25.75 -33.76
CA VAL A 255 26.70 24.33 -33.38
C VAL A 255 26.33 24.14 -31.92
N LYS A 256 26.51 25.16 -31.08
CA LYS A 256 26.17 25.09 -29.63
C LYS A 256 24.78 25.62 -29.27
N THR A 257 24.06 26.21 -30.22
CA THR A 257 22.65 26.62 -30.10
C THR A 257 21.74 25.46 -30.38
#